data_f19990d4a10b4ebf68a75ffbbfabd283
#
_entry.id   f19990d4a10b4ebf68a75ffbbfabd283
#
_cell.length_a   1.000
_cell.length_b   1.000
_cell.length_c   1.000
_cell.angle_alpha   90.00
_cell.angle_beta   90.00
_cell.angle_gamma   90.00
#
_symmetry.space_group_name_H-M   'P 1'
#
loop_
_entity.id
_entity.type
_entity.pdbx_description
1 polymer ?
#
loop_
_entity_poly.entity_id
_entity_poly.type
_entity_poly.pdbx_seq_one_letter_code
_entity_poly.pdbx_strand_id
1 'polypeptide(L)'
;RHRTMTIASLVVLLLLSAWSFKFIPKVFVPALDKQYFTVDMWLPEGTTIGETDRIAGEISDYIRTHEETEMVSSYIGRTPPRYYLSNISFGPQSNYAQLLVKCKSSKESRTLNALLQDSIRLKYPEPLIKVNKFELSPLTEAMIEARFLGPDPAVLDSLAGEAIEIMRRNPKVADARNEWGNMS
;
A
#
# COMPACT_ATOMS: atom_id res chain seq x y z
N ARG A 1 -44.15 38.58 -9.12
CA ARG A 1 -44.55 39.13 -7.81
C ARG A 1 -43.67 38.65 -6.65
N HIS A 2 -42.75 37.66 -6.88
CA HIS A 2 -41.89 37.10 -5.85
C HIS A 2 -40.40 37.10 -6.21
N ARG A 3 -39.92 38.09 -6.99
CA ARG A 3 -38.53 38.16 -7.47
C ARG A 3 -37.49 38.06 -6.33
N THR A 4 -37.72 38.75 -5.24
CA THR A 4 -36.84 38.73 -4.06
C THR A 4 -36.79 37.38 -3.37
N MET A 5 -37.92 36.68 -3.25
CA MET A 5 -37.98 35.33 -2.69
C MET A 5 -37.24 34.33 -3.57
N THR A 6 -37.38 34.42 -4.90
CA THR A 6 -36.67 33.53 -5.84
C THR A 6 -35.15 33.76 -5.75
N ILE A 7 -34.72 35.03 -5.72
CA ILE A 7 -33.29 35.34 -5.59
C ILE A 7 -32.74 34.83 -4.25
N ALA A 8 -33.47 35.06 -3.15
CA ALA A 8 -33.06 34.58 -1.84
C ALA A 8 -32.94 33.04 -1.79
N SER A 9 -33.91 32.32 -2.36
CA SER A 9 -33.84 30.85 -2.41
C SER A 9 -32.69 30.33 -3.25
N LEU A 10 -32.34 31.00 -4.35
CA LEU A 10 -31.19 30.64 -5.18
C LEU A 10 -29.86 30.87 -4.44
N VAL A 11 -29.75 31.98 -3.70
CA VAL A 11 -28.55 32.27 -2.90
C VAL A 11 -28.39 31.24 -1.78
N VAL A 12 -29.46 30.87 -1.09
CA VAL A 12 -29.43 29.85 -0.04
C VAL A 12 -29.02 28.49 -0.62
N LEU A 13 -29.58 28.10 -1.77
CA LEU A 13 -29.20 26.87 -2.47
C LEU A 13 -27.72 26.86 -2.86
N LEU A 14 -27.22 27.99 -3.35
CA LEU A 14 -25.81 28.12 -3.73
C LEU A 14 -24.88 28.00 -2.52
N LEU A 15 -25.22 28.64 -1.39
CA LEU A 15 -24.47 28.53 -0.15
C LEU A 15 -24.48 27.10 0.43
N LEU A 16 -25.63 26.42 0.40
CA LEU A 16 -25.77 25.02 0.81
C LEU A 16 -24.93 24.11 -0.09
N SER A 17 -24.95 24.34 -1.41
CA SER A 17 -24.13 23.58 -2.34
C SER A 17 -22.64 23.78 -2.08
N ALA A 18 -22.19 25.01 -1.90
CA ALA A 18 -20.80 25.33 -1.57
C ALA A 18 -20.36 24.69 -0.25
N TRP A 19 -21.23 24.68 0.75
CA TRP A 19 -20.96 24.02 2.03
C TRP A 19 -20.88 22.49 1.89
N SER A 20 -21.72 21.91 1.05
CA SER A 20 -21.75 20.47 0.77
C SER A 20 -20.44 19.96 0.13
N PHE A 21 -19.68 20.81 -0.58
CA PHE A 21 -18.37 20.43 -1.13
C PHE A 21 -17.36 19.97 -0.09
N LYS A 22 -17.51 20.36 1.16
CA LYS A 22 -16.62 19.90 2.26
C LYS A 22 -16.77 18.43 2.56
N PHE A 23 -17.90 17.82 2.23
CA PHE A 23 -18.20 16.40 2.49
C PHE A 23 -17.83 15.50 1.34
N ILE A 24 -17.41 16.05 0.20
CA ILE A 24 -16.96 15.26 -0.96
C ILE A 24 -15.54 14.77 -0.68
N PRO A 25 -15.32 13.44 -0.62
CA PRO A 25 -13.98 12.89 -0.46
C PRO A 25 -13.11 13.28 -1.65
N LYS A 26 -11.95 13.88 -1.38
CA LYS A 26 -10.97 14.30 -2.41
C LYS A 26 -10.12 13.13 -2.88
N VAL A 27 -10.74 12.02 -3.20
CA VAL A 27 -10.07 10.81 -3.71
C VAL A 27 -10.34 10.72 -5.20
N PHE A 28 -9.30 10.79 -6.02
CA PHE A 28 -9.43 10.72 -7.47
C PHE A 28 -9.93 9.35 -7.94
N VAL A 29 -9.41 8.29 -7.34
CA VAL A 29 -9.85 6.91 -7.58
C VAL A 29 -9.99 6.22 -6.22
N PRO A 30 -11.22 5.86 -5.79
CA PRO A 30 -11.40 5.15 -4.55
C PRO A 30 -10.88 3.72 -4.65
N ALA A 31 -10.39 3.17 -3.53
CA ALA A 31 -10.05 1.76 -3.44
C ALA A 31 -11.29 0.91 -3.74
N LEU A 32 -11.10 -0.17 -4.47
CA LEU A 32 -12.18 -1.10 -4.77
C LEU A 32 -12.58 -1.87 -3.52
N ASP A 33 -13.88 -1.94 -3.29
CA ASP A 33 -14.47 -2.73 -2.22
C ASP A 33 -14.51 -4.21 -2.64
N LYS A 34 -13.36 -4.88 -2.58
CA LYS A 34 -13.18 -6.28 -2.96
C LYS A 34 -12.96 -7.17 -1.75
N GLN A 35 -13.31 -8.45 -1.92
CA GLN A 35 -13.05 -9.50 -0.93
C GLN A 35 -11.57 -9.90 -0.84
N TYR A 36 -10.72 -9.32 -1.68
CA TYR A 36 -9.31 -9.65 -1.81
C TYR A 36 -8.43 -8.49 -1.41
N PHE A 37 -7.27 -8.81 -0.86
CA PHE A 37 -6.15 -7.89 -0.69
C PHE A 37 -4.82 -8.66 -0.86
N THR A 38 -3.71 -7.95 -1.04
CA THR A 38 -2.39 -8.56 -1.13
C THR A 38 -1.53 -8.17 0.06
N VAL A 39 -0.65 -9.08 0.42
CA VAL A 39 0.43 -8.85 1.36
C VAL A 39 1.72 -9.09 0.61
N ASP A 40 2.44 -8.02 0.33
CA ASP A 40 3.75 -8.05 -0.30
C ASP A 40 4.83 -8.04 0.77
N MET A 41 5.82 -8.90 0.64
CA MET A 41 6.94 -8.97 1.58
C MET A 41 8.27 -8.99 0.85
N TRP A 42 9.21 -8.22 1.38
CA TRP A 42 10.61 -8.21 0.93
C TRP A 42 11.49 -8.51 2.14
N LEU A 43 12.32 -9.51 1.98
CA LEU A 43 13.39 -9.85 2.93
C LEU A 43 14.67 -9.11 2.55
N PRO A 44 15.67 -9.04 3.43
CA PRO A 44 16.96 -8.47 3.11
C PRO A 44 17.58 -9.08 1.84
N GLU A 45 18.33 -8.28 1.09
CA GLU A 45 19.02 -8.76 -0.09
C GLU A 45 19.97 -9.92 0.25
N GLY A 46 20.05 -10.90 -0.64
CA GLY A 46 20.83 -12.13 -0.40
C GLY A 46 20.06 -13.26 0.30
N THR A 47 18.82 -13.01 0.73
CA THR A 47 17.96 -14.06 1.29
C THR A 47 17.66 -15.12 0.23
N THR A 48 17.80 -16.40 0.60
CA THR A 48 17.49 -17.51 -0.29
C THR A 48 15.99 -17.69 -0.48
N ILE A 49 15.59 -18.23 -1.62
CA ILE A 49 14.17 -18.49 -1.90
C ILE A 49 13.54 -19.46 -0.89
N GLY A 50 14.32 -20.41 -0.35
CA GLY A 50 13.83 -21.33 0.68
C GLY A 50 13.51 -20.64 2.01
N GLU A 51 14.29 -19.65 2.41
CA GLU A 51 14.01 -18.85 3.60
C GLU A 51 12.82 -17.92 3.37
N THR A 52 12.69 -17.35 2.18
CA THR A 52 11.55 -16.56 1.79
C THR A 52 10.25 -17.38 1.82
N ASP A 53 10.29 -18.64 1.33
CA ASP A 53 9.17 -19.57 1.38
C ASP A 53 8.77 -19.89 2.82
N ARG A 54 9.75 -20.18 3.68
CA ARG A 54 9.52 -20.46 5.12
C ARG A 54 8.79 -19.31 5.81
N ILE A 55 9.29 -18.10 5.68
CA ILE A 55 8.70 -16.90 6.33
C ILE A 55 7.34 -16.57 5.71
N ALA A 56 7.17 -16.69 4.40
CA ALA A 56 5.88 -16.52 3.74
C ALA A 56 4.85 -17.56 4.21
N GLY A 57 5.28 -18.79 4.46
CA GLY A 57 4.46 -19.85 5.05
C GLY A 57 3.97 -19.48 6.45
N GLU A 58 4.86 -19.03 7.32
CA GLU A 58 4.50 -18.60 8.68
C GLU A 58 3.51 -17.44 8.68
N ILE A 59 3.71 -16.45 7.80
CA ILE A 59 2.79 -15.32 7.65
C ILE A 59 1.45 -15.80 7.08
N SER A 60 1.45 -16.69 6.11
CA SER A 60 0.24 -17.29 5.54
C SER A 60 -0.57 -18.02 6.60
N ASP A 61 0.10 -18.84 7.43
CA ASP A 61 -0.54 -19.57 8.51
C ASP A 61 -1.10 -18.61 9.58
N TYR A 62 -0.36 -17.56 9.92
CA TYR A 62 -0.86 -16.51 10.81
C TYR A 62 -2.12 -15.84 10.25
N ILE A 63 -2.15 -15.50 8.96
CA ILE A 63 -3.33 -14.89 8.32
C ILE A 63 -4.52 -15.87 8.35
N ARG A 64 -4.28 -17.16 8.15
CA ARG A 64 -5.32 -18.19 8.19
C ARG A 64 -5.95 -18.42 9.57
N THR A 65 -5.28 -18.00 10.65
CA THR A 65 -5.89 -18.07 12.00
C THR A 65 -7.07 -17.12 12.18
N HIS A 66 -7.22 -16.12 11.30
CA HIS A 66 -8.31 -15.17 11.38
C HIS A 66 -9.56 -15.71 10.68
N GLU A 67 -10.69 -15.67 11.37
CA GLU A 67 -11.97 -16.22 10.89
C GLU A 67 -12.49 -15.54 9.62
N GLU A 68 -12.08 -14.30 9.37
CA GLU A 68 -12.41 -13.54 8.18
C GLU A 68 -11.77 -14.09 6.91
N THR A 69 -10.70 -14.89 7.05
CA THR A 69 -9.94 -15.46 5.93
C THR A 69 -10.64 -16.66 5.36
N GLU A 70 -10.89 -16.65 4.05
CA GLU A 70 -11.41 -17.80 3.30
C GLU A 70 -10.26 -18.60 2.66
N MET A 71 -9.29 -17.91 2.05
CA MET A 71 -8.17 -18.54 1.34
C MET A 71 -6.95 -17.62 1.33
N VAL A 72 -5.76 -18.21 1.42
CA VAL A 72 -4.48 -17.53 1.20
C VAL A 72 -3.70 -18.30 0.14
N SER A 73 -3.27 -17.60 -0.91
CA SER A 73 -2.41 -18.14 -1.97
C SER A 73 -1.05 -17.42 -1.92
N SER A 74 0.03 -18.18 -1.81
CA SER A 74 1.39 -17.65 -1.71
C SER A 74 2.12 -17.80 -3.05
N TYR A 75 2.77 -16.73 -3.48
CA TYR A 75 3.61 -16.65 -4.66
C TYR A 75 5.02 -16.27 -4.22
N ILE A 76 5.96 -17.21 -4.34
CA ILE A 76 7.31 -17.05 -3.83
C ILE A 76 8.27 -16.74 -4.98
N GLY A 77 9.14 -15.77 -4.76
CA GLY A 77 10.18 -15.39 -5.73
C GLY A 77 9.69 -14.56 -6.92
N ARG A 78 8.42 -14.29 -7.04
CA ARG A 78 7.83 -13.44 -8.09
C ARG A 78 6.37 -13.10 -7.78
N THR A 79 5.83 -12.09 -8.45
CA THR A 79 4.38 -11.85 -8.46
C THR A 79 3.66 -12.91 -9.33
N PRO A 80 2.38 -13.20 -9.04
CA PRO A 80 1.55 -14.00 -9.94
C PRO A 80 1.43 -13.34 -11.32
N PRO A 81 1.00 -14.09 -12.34
CA PRO A 81 0.62 -13.51 -13.63
C PRO A 81 -0.38 -12.38 -13.40
N ARG A 82 -0.30 -11.33 -14.21
CA ARG A 82 -1.13 -10.12 -14.06
C ARG A 82 -2.62 -10.48 -14.14
N TYR A 83 -3.28 -10.54 -13.01
CA TYR A 83 -4.72 -10.83 -12.88
C TYR A 83 -5.54 -9.57 -12.61
N TYR A 84 -4.89 -8.44 -12.36
CA TYR A 84 -5.51 -7.16 -12.07
C TYR A 84 -4.72 -6.01 -12.71
N LEU A 85 -5.42 -4.96 -13.15
CA LEU A 85 -4.83 -3.88 -13.97
C LEU A 85 -3.70 -3.12 -13.25
N SER A 86 -3.88 -2.81 -11.99
CA SER A 86 -2.91 -2.06 -11.18
C SER A 86 -1.93 -2.94 -10.39
N ASN A 87 -1.92 -4.26 -10.60
CA ASN A 87 -0.92 -5.12 -9.98
C ASN A 87 0.44 -4.88 -10.63
N ILE A 88 1.40 -4.39 -9.84
CA ILE A 88 2.79 -4.26 -10.28
C ILE A 88 3.36 -5.67 -10.38
N SER A 89 3.91 -6.02 -11.53
CA SER A 89 4.56 -7.31 -11.72
C SER A 89 6.05 -7.15 -11.49
N PHE A 90 6.55 -7.76 -10.42
CA PHE A 90 7.97 -7.87 -10.17
C PHE A 90 8.53 -9.10 -10.86
N GLY A 91 9.72 -8.96 -11.46
CA GLY A 91 10.48 -10.08 -12.00
C GLY A 91 10.92 -11.06 -10.91
N PRO A 92 11.66 -12.14 -11.27
CA PRO A 92 12.16 -13.10 -10.30
C PRO A 92 13.10 -12.45 -9.28
N GLN A 93 12.76 -12.56 -7.99
CA GLN A 93 13.53 -12.05 -6.85
C GLN A 93 13.48 -13.07 -5.73
N SER A 94 14.61 -13.64 -5.32
CA SER A 94 14.66 -14.68 -4.30
C SER A 94 14.14 -14.22 -2.93
N ASN A 95 14.26 -12.94 -2.63
CA ASN A 95 13.88 -12.31 -1.35
C ASN A 95 12.46 -11.73 -1.34
N TYR A 96 11.65 -11.97 -2.38
CA TYR A 96 10.29 -11.44 -2.49
C TYR A 96 9.22 -12.54 -2.43
N ALA A 97 8.11 -12.25 -1.75
CA ALA A 97 6.90 -13.05 -1.85
C ALA A 97 5.64 -12.17 -1.80
N GLN A 98 4.58 -12.63 -2.47
CA GLN A 98 3.26 -12.03 -2.43
C GLN A 98 2.22 -13.05 -1.95
N LEU A 99 1.43 -12.66 -0.96
CA LEU A 99 0.30 -13.43 -0.48
C LEU A 99 -0.98 -12.77 -0.98
N LEU A 100 -1.80 -13.51 -1.71
CA LEU A 100 -3.14 -13.09 -2.11
C LEU A 100 -4.14 -13.66 -1.10
N VAL A 101 -4.77 -12.78 -0.35
CA VAL A 101 -5.73 -13.13 0.68
C VAL A 101 -7.15 -12.90 0.18
N LYS A 102 -7.98 -13.93 0.25
CA LYS A 102 -9.41 -13.86 0.01
C LYS A 102 -10.14 -13.92 1.35
N CYS A 103 -11.04 -12.97 1.58
CA CYS A 103 -11.93 -12.94 2.73
C CYS A 103 -13.36 -13.35 2.34
N LYS A 104 -14.18 -13.71 3.32
CA LYS A 104 -15.58 -14.11 3.13
C LYS A 104 -16.44 -12.96 2.58
N SER A 105 -16.10 -11.71 2.92
CA SER A 105 -16.79 -10.51 2.42
C SER A 105 -15.83 -9.33 2.27
N SER A 106 -16.26 -8.30 1.52
CA SER A 106 -15.49 -7.06 1.37
C SER A 106 -15.38 -6.27 2.69
N LYS A 107 -16.35 -6.39 3.58
CA LYS A 107 -16.31 -5.78 4.92
C LYS A 107 -15.22 -6.42 5.77
N GLU A 108 -15.16 -7.74 5.79
CA GLU A 108 -14.13 -8.51 6.50
C GLU A 108 -12.74 -8.24 5.93
N SER A 109 -12.61 -8.16 4.60
CA SER A 109 -11.37 -7.78 3.93
C SER A 109 -10.85 -6.42 4.40
N ARG A 110 -11.73 -5.41 4.56
CA ARG A 110 -11.32 -4.09 5.09
C ARG A 110 -10.86 -4.16 6.54
N THR A 111 -11.60 -4.90 7.37
CA THR A 111 -11.29 -5.05 8.80
C THR A 111 -9.96 -5.78 8.99
N LEU A 112 -9.81 -6.92 8.33
CA LEU A 112 -8.59 -7.74 8.41
C LEU A 112 -7.38 -6.99 7.83
N ASN A 113 -7.52 -6.32 6.68
CA ASN A 113 -6.44 -5.51 6.10
C ASN A 113 -5.94 -4.44 7.08
N ALA A 114 -6.85 -3.68 7.73
CA ALA A 114 -6.47 -2.66 8.70
C ALA A 114 -5.78 -3.26 9.94
N LEU A 115 -6.26 -4.40 10.43
CA LEU A 115 -5.66 -5.11 11.56
C LEU A 115 -4.26 -5.63 11.22
N LEU A 116 -4.10 -6.21 10.03
CA LEU A 116 -2.83 -6.81 9.61
C LEU A 116 -1.74 -5.77 9.34
N GLN A 117 -2.09 -4.55 8.91
CA GLN A 117 -1.10 -3.48 8.68
C GLN A 117 -0.19 -3.24 9.88
N ASP A 118 -0.75 -3.26 11.09
CA ASP A 118 0.00 -3.01 12.31
C ASP A 118 0.52 -4.31 12.95
N SER A 119 -0.32 -5.36 13.02
CA SER A 119 -0.01 -6.60 13.74
C SER A 119 1.08 -7.43 13.07
N ILE A 120 1.12 -7.51 11.75
CA ILE A 120 2.15 -8.27 11.02
C ILE A 120 3.53 -7.64 11.21
N ARG A 121 3.64 -6.32 11.12
CA ARG A 121 4.92 -5.62 11.31
C ARG A 121 5.50 -5.81 12.70
N LEU A 122 4.65 -5.83 13.72
CA LEU A 122 5.09 -6.06 15.11
C LEU A 122 5.55 -7.50 15.31
N LYS A 123 4.88 -8.45 14.67
CA LYS A 123 5.19 -9.87 14.81
C LYS A 123 6.39 -10.32 13.96
N TYR A 124 6.55 -9.72 12.78
CA TYR A 124 7.62 -10.02 11.83
C TYR A 124 8.37 -8.73 11.48
N PRO A 125 9.32 -8.29 12.32
CA PRO A 125 10.01 -7.00 12.13
C PRO A 125 11.09 -7.06 11.04
N GLU A 126 11.57 -8.24 10.67
CA GLU A 126 12.67 -8.42 9.73
C GLU A 126 12.26 -8.14 8.27
N PRO A 127 11.17 -8.72 7.72
CA PRO A 127 10.73 -8.42 6.37
C PRO A 127 10.02 -7.06 6.28
N LEU A 128 10.25 -6.34 5.18
CA LEU A 128 9.41 -5.22 4.81
C LEU A 128 8.07 -5.75 4.31
N ILE A 129 7.00 -5.52 5.06
CA ILE A 129 5.66 -6.02 4.72
C ILE A 129 4.74 -4.86 4.36
N LYS A 130 4.07 -4.97 3.20
CA LYS A 130 3.03 -4.04 2.75
C LYS A 130 1.72 -4.80 2.56
N VAL A 131 0.67 -4.34 3.22
CA VAL A 131 -0.69 -4.86 3.07
C VAL A 131 -1.46 -3.91 2.14
N ASN A 132 -1.72 -4.34 0.90
CA ASN A 132 -2.27 -3.49 -0.15
C ASN A 132 -3.70 -3.90 -0.48
N LYS A 133 -4.59 -2.90 -0.57
CA LYS A 133 -5.93 -3.09 -1.14
C LYS A 133 -5.86 -3.03 -2.67
N PHE A 134 -6.83 -3.65 -3.33
CA PHE A 134 -6.99 -3.47 -4.77
C PHE A 134 -7.49 -2.05 -5.07
N GLU A 135 -6.69 -1.30 -5.83
CA GLU A 135 -7.02 0.05 -6.28
C GLU A 135 -7.05 0.09 -7.81
N LEU A 136 -7.90 0.97 -8.39
CA LEU A 136 -7.94 1.20 -9.83
C LEU A 136 -6.81 2.11 -10.31
N SER A 137 -6.21 2.86 -9.37
CA SER A 137 -5.06 3.70 -9.67
C SER A 137 -3.82 2.85 -9.89
N PRO A 138 -2.92 3.24 -10.79
CA PRO A 138 -1.59 2.63 -10.84
C PRO A 138 -0.98 2.73 -9.45
N LEU A 139 -0.62 1.58 -8.87
CA LEU A 139 0.07 1.56 -7.60
C LEU A 139 1.44 2.23 -7.82
N THR A 140 1.65 3.36 -7.19
CA THR A 140 2.99 3.85 -6.95
C THR A 140 3.58 3.05 -5.80
N GLU A 141 4.82 2.64 -5.89
CA GLU A 141 5.49 1.86 -4.84
C GLU A 141 5.50 2.60 -3.50
N ALA A 142 5.49 3.93 -3.56
CA ALA A 142 5.41 4.81 -2.41
C ALA A 142 4.40 5.94 -2.63
N MET A 143 3.75 6.41 -1.56
CA MET A 143 2.85 7.57 -1.61
C MET A 143 3.60 8.88 -1.92
N ILE A 144 4.87 8.96 -1.54
CA ILE A 144 5.74 10.11 -1.75
C ILE A 144 7.05 9.58 -2.29
N GLU A 145 7.44 10.06 -3.47
CA GLU A 145 8.70 9.75 -4.11
C GLU A 145 9.50 11.03 -4.29
N ALA A 146 10.76 11.03 -3.84
CA ALA A 146 11.73 12.07 -4.10
C ALA A 146 12.77 11.50 -5.08
N ARG A 147 12.90 12.13 -6.27
CA ARG A 147 13.88 11.72 -7.29
C ARG A 147 15.03 12.67 -7.33
N PHE A 148 16.23 12.16 -7.15
CA PHE A 148 17.48 12.89 -7.32
C PHE A 148 18.10 12.51 -8.66
N LEU A 149 18.44 13.48 -9.48
CA LEU A 149 19.02 13.29 -10.82
C LEU A 149 20.37 14.01 -10.86
N GLY A 150 21.39 13.32 -11.27
CA GLY A 150 22.74 13.87 -11.36
C GLY A 150 23.74 12.89 -11.99
N PRO A 151 24.93 13.35 -12.36
CA PRO A 151 25.93 12.52 -13.01
C PRO A 151 26.76 11.68 -12.03
N ASP A 152 26.77 12.01 -10.75
CA ASP A 152 27.62 11.37 -9.75
C ASP A 152 26.78 10.48 -8.80
N PRO A 153 26.92 9.14 -8.89
CA PRO A 153 26.18 8.19 -8.06
C PRO A 153 26.43 8.37 -6.55
N ALA A 154 27.66 8.70 -6.14
CA ALA A 154 27.99 8.84 -4.73
C ALA A 154 27.30 10.04 -4.09
N VAL A 155 27.20 11.15 -4.83
CA VAL A 155 26.45 12.35 -4.39
C VAL A 155 24.95 12.03 -4.30
N LEU A 156 24.41 11.28 -5.27
CA LEU A 156 23.00 10.90 -5.28
C LEU A 156 22.64 10.00 -4.09
N ASP A 157 23.50 9.04 -3.76
CA ASP A 157 23.31 8.17 -2.61
C ASP A 157 23.35 8.94 -1.29
N SER A 158 24.31 9.87 -1.15
CA SER A 158 24.38 10.76 0.03
C SER A 158 23.11 11.59 0.19
N LEU A 159 22.62 12.20 -0.90
CA LEU A 159 21.37 12.99 -0.88
C LEU A 159 20.14 12.14 -0.56
N ALA A 160 20.08 10.91 -1.08
CA ALA A 160 19.01 9.97 -0.76
C ALA A 160 19.03 9.59 0.74
N GLY A 161 20.22 9.37 1.29
CA GLY A 161 20.40 9.11 2.73
C GLY A 161 19.90 10.25 3.60
N GLU A 162 20.29 11.49 3.29
CA GLU A 162 19.81 12.68 4.01
C GLU A 162 18.27 12.84 3.91
N ALA A 163 17.71 12.61 2.72
CA ALA A 163 16.26 12.66 2.53
C ALA A 163 15.52 11.61 3.37
N ILE A 164 16.05 10.41 3.43
CA ILE A 164 15.49 9.33 4.28
C ILE A 164 15.50 9.72 5.75
N GLU A 165 16.61 10.29 6.25
CA GLU A 165 16.68 10.75 7.63
C GLU A 165 15.66 11.86 7.94
N ILE A 166 15.50 12.80 7.01
CA ILE A 166 14.50 13.88 7.16
C ILE A 166 13.08 13.28 7.19
N MET A 167 12.77 12.33 6.30
CA MET A 167 11.48 11.66 6.26
C MET A 167 11.20 10.90 7.55
N ARG A 168 12.16 10.14 8.08
CA ARG A 168 12.03 9.36 9.32
C ARG A 168 11.78 10.21 10.57
N ARG A 169 12.13 11.48 10.56
CA ARG A 169 11.81 12.42 11.66
C ARG A 169 10.32 12.72 11.76
N ASN A 170 9.55 12.47 10.71
CA ASN A 170 8.11 12.66 10.72
C ASN A 170 7.40 11.38 11.22
N PRO A 171 6.67 11.42 12.35
CA PRO A 171 6.01 10.24 12.92
C PRO A 171 4.91 9.63 12.02
N LYS A 172 4.51 10.33 10.96
CA LYS A 172 3.54 9.82 9.98
C LYS A 172 4.18 8.98 8.87
N VAL A 173 5.50 8.97 8.78
CA VAL A 173 6.23 8.15 7.81
C VAL A 173 6.51 6.79 8.44
N ALA A 174 5.80 5.79 7.92
CA ALA A 174 5.95 4.42 8.40
C ALA A 174 7.21 3.72 7.87
N ASP A 175 7.64 4.10 6.66
CA ASP A 175 8.81 3.54 6.00
C ASP A 175 9.39 4.54 5.00
N ALA A 176 10.74 4.62 4.95
CA ALA A 176 11.48 5.40 3.96
C ALA A 176 12.69 4.59 3.51
N ARG A 177 12.82 4.38 2.20
CA ARG A 177 13.86 3.56 1.59
C ARG A 177 14.44 4.20 0.33
N ASN A 178 15.66 3.79 -0.02
CA ASN A 178 16.30 4.07 -1.29
C ASN A 178 16.03 2.90 -2.26
N GLU A 179 15.67 3.19 -3.51
CA GLU A 179 15.45 2.17 -4.54
C GLU A 179 16.75 1.56 -5.09
N TRP A 180 17.90 2.24 -4.90
CA TRP A 180 19.17 1.75 -5.41
C TRP A 180 19.75 0.58 -4.60
N GLY A 181 19.14 0.23 -3.45
CA GLY A 181 19.67 -0.79 -2.55
C GLY A 181 21.00 -0.39 -1.93
N ASN A 182 21.65 -1.33 -1.25
CA ASN A 182 23.04 -1.16 -0.85
C ASN A 182 23.92 -1.41 -2.06
N MET A 183 24.50 -0.36 -2.64
CA MET A 183 25.61 -0.52 -3.58
C MET A 183 26.81 -1.07 -2.81
N SER A 184 26.95 -2.39 -2.82
CA SER A 184 28.14 -3.13 -2.34
C SER A 184 29.11 -3.34 -3.48
#